data_4df7fa8ca798bd6be638344a849d61ed
#
_entry.id   4df7fa8ca798bd6be638344a849d61ed
#
_cell.length_a   1.000
_cell.length_b   1.000
_cell.length_c   1.000
_cell.angle_alpha   90.00
_cell.angle_beta   90.00
_cell.angle_gamma   90.00
#
_symmetry.space_group_name_H-M   'P 1'
#
loop_
_entity.id
_entity.type
_entity.pdbx_description
1 polymer ?
#
loop_
_entity_poly.entity_id
_entity_poly.type
_entity_poly.pdbx_seq_one_letter_code
_entity_poly.pdbx_strand_id
1 'polypeptide(L)'
;MLPIAPHALARHPGPLTNRSGFRLAILTVLSVALFTSNAHAQTQPVTLPLWPHGTPEPPQTTSDETDTTKPSDNFISGHRVVRLTNVTVPTLTVYPPHGPNTGAAVLVFPGGGYRILVTDGEGTDACHWLNSIGLTCILVKYRVPQPNGEPGHYPADPADLEDAQQAMRLTRAHAVEWHINPAHIGVMGFSAGANLAVLLSTHPNDDHVASTPAAADVNTAFSARANFAIIVYPAYLAVPPENTTLNPTYTPNEFTPSTFLIQAENDRGYGKNALVYYAALMDAHIPAELHYYATGGHGFGMHPPNAPEENWPRLATEWLRSINILPSRDDDRNANNTPGGSSAPCPMPQPPTPGRTSPNTANANSSTTNSSTQPNPNCWSTQP
;
A
#
# COMPACT_ATOMS: atom_id res chain seq x y z
N MET A 1 -40.06 67.52 -2.75
CA MET A 1 -40.71 68.23 -1.63
C MET A 1 -40.06 67.77 -0.35
N LEU A 2 -39.13 68.55 0.16
CA LEU A 2 -38.79 68.68 1.56
C LEU A 2 -39.95 69.43 2.25
N PRO A 3 -40.13 69.40 3.59
CA PRO A 3 -39.12 69.93 4.53
C PRO A 3 -39.12 69.32 5.97
N ILE A 4 -38.01 69.57 6.65
CA ILE A 4 -37.77 70.32 7.90
C ILE A 4 -37.81 69.59 9.24
N ALA A 5 -36.64 69.60 9.89
CA ALA A 5 -36.42 69.46 11.36
C ALA A 5 -36.94 70.67 12.13
N PRO A 6 -37.04 70.69 13.46
CA PRO A 6 -35.92 71.26 14.21
C PRO A 6 -35.70 70.83 15.68
N HIS A 7 -34.46 71.14 16.17
CA HIS A 7 -33.98 71.73 17.44
C HIS A 7 -34.22 71.00 18.76
N ALA A 8 -33.18 70.60 19.41
CA ALA A 8 -32.20 71.22 20.32
C ALA A 8 -32.76 71.55 21.72
N LEU A 9 -32.06 71.12 22.74
CA LEU A 9 -31.60 71.98 23.85
C LEU A 9 -30.70 71.20 24.85
N ALA A 10 -29.58 71.81 25.09
CA ALA A 10 -28.55 71.44 26.03
C ALA A 10 -28.92 71.82 27.49
N ARG A 11 -28.27 71.20 28.47
CA ARG A 11 -27.80 71.88 29.72
C ARG A 11 -26.75 70.99 30.42
N HIS A 12 -25.63 71.63 30.74
CA HIS A 12 -24.55 71.33 31.69
C HIS A 12 -24.90 71.81 33.12
N PRO A 13 -23.95 71.72 34.09
CA PRO A 13 -23.18 70.64 34.72
C PRO A 13 -23.22 70.80 36.29
N GLY A 14 -22.43 69.92 36.99
CA GLY A 14 -22.00 70.23 38.35
C GLY A 14 -21.75 69.00 39.21
N PRO A 15 -21.05 69.02 40.34
CA PRO A 15 -19.62 68.80 40.37
C PRO A 15 -19.18 67.56 41.25
N LEU A 16 -17.92 67.25 41.10
CA LEU A 16 -16.93 66.51 41.91
C LEU A 16 -17.28 66.14 43.37
N THR A 17 -17.10 64.81 43.69
CA THR A 17 -16.49 64.48 45.01
C THR A 17 -15.57 63.26 44.84
N ASN A 18 -14.36 63.48 45.25
CA ASN A 18 -13.22 62.61 45.36
C ASN A 18 -13.39 61.71 46.60
N ARG A 19 -13.25 60.36 46.39
CA ARG A 19 -12.88 59.47 47.51
C ARG A 19 -11.98 58.35 46.98
N SER A 20 -10.74 58.42 47.38
CA SER A 20 -9.68 57.48 47.36
C SER A 20 -10.16 56.09 47.85
N GLY A 21 -9.95 55.06 47.04
CA GLY A 21 -10.12 53.68 47.45
C GLY A 21 -9.13 52.79 46.66
N PHE A 22 -7.99 52.51 47.24
CA PHE A 22 -7.01 51.54 46.83
C PHE A 22 -7.70 50.19 46.69
N ARG A 23 -7.85 49.70 45.50
CA ARG A 23 -8.19 48.29 45.22
C ARG A 23 -7.04 47.62 44.46
N LEU A 24 -6.39 46.77 45.22
CA LEU A 24 -5.36 45.83 44.76
C LEU A 24 -5.95 44.97 43.66
N ALA A 25 -5.54 45.20 42.42
CA ALA A 25 -5.90 44.32 41.28
C ALA A 25 -4.96 43.12 41.27
N ILE A 26 -5.47 41.97 41.69
CA ILE A 26 -4.80 40.69 41.51
C ILE A 26 -4.96 40.30 40.03
N LEU A 27 -3.87 40.46 39.28
CA LEU A 27 -3.75 39.92 37.93
C LEU A 27 -3.58 38.40 38.03
N THR A 28 -4.66 37.67 37.84
CA THR A 28 -4.61 36.23 37.60
C THR A 28 -4.21 36.01 36.13
N VAL A 29 -2.94 35.71 35.90
CA VAL A 29 -2.45 35.26 34.60
C VAL A 29 -2.97 33.84 34.36
N LEU A 30 -4.03 33.75 33.60
CA LEU A 30 -4.57 32.46 33.11
C LEU A 30 -3.66 31.98 31.97
N SER A 31 -2.66 31.19 32.30
CA SER A 31 -1.84 30.47 31.29
C SER A 31 -2.69 29.43 30.61
N VAL A 32 -3.28 29.75 29.48
CA VAL A 32 -3.89 28.79 28.57
C VAL A 32 -2.75 28.04 27.87
N ALA A 33 -2.39 26.88 28.42
CA ALA A 33 -1.54 25.93 27.73
C ALA A 33 -2.35 25.39 26.52
N LEU A 34 -2.09 25.92 25.34
CA LEU A 34 -2.51 25.36 24.07
C LEU A 34 -1.77 24.03 23.90
N PHE A 35 -2.35 22.95 24.39
CA PHE A 35 -2.00 21.61 23.92
C PHE A 35 -2.42 21.52 22.45
N THR A 36 -1.50 21.81 21.53
CA THR A 36 -1.63 21.42 20.14
C THR A 36 -1.53 19.88 20.11
N SER A 37 -2.65 19.22 20.30
CA SER A 37 -2.79 17.83 19.93
C SER A 37 -2.54 17.77 18.42
N ASN A 38 -1.34 17.36 17.99
CA ASN A 38 -1.13 16.84 16.65
C ASN A 38 -1.93 15.54 16.56
N ALA A 39 -3.24 15.66 16.44
CA ALA A 39 -4.06 14.59 15.92
C ALA A 39 -3.56 14.38 14.49
N HIS A 40 -2.75 13.35 14.27
CA HIS A 40 -2.54 12.79 12.94
C HIS A 40 -3.94 12.35 12.51
N ALA A 41 -4.60 13.22 11.72
CA ALA A 41 -5.83 12.82 11.07
C ALA A 41 -5.47 11.60 10.22
N GLN A 42 -5.95 10.41 10.61
CA GLN A 42 -5.94 9.24 9.76
C GLN A 42 -6.68 9.65 8.49
N THR A 43 -5.94 9.90 7.43
CA THR A 43 -6.55 10.22 6.14
C THR A 43 -7.26 8.94 5.68
N GLN A 44 -8.58 9.02 5.58
CA GLN A 44 -9.39 7.92 5.05
C GLN A 44 -8.95 7.62 3.62
N PRO A 45 -9.06 6.35 3.18
CA PRO A 45 -8.77 6.00 1.79
C PRO A 45 -9.60 6.87 0.82
N VAL A 46 -8.95 7.36 -0.23
CA VAL A 46 -9.57 8.17 -1.28
C VAL A 46 -9.67 7.34 -2.55
N THR A 47 -10.88 7.23 -3.11
CA THR A 47 -11.11 6.49 -4.35
C THR A 47 -11.43 7.44 -5.49
N LEU A 48 -10.73 7.28 -6.61
CA LEU A 48 -10.94 8.03 -7.85
C LEU A 48 -11.26 7.09 -9.00
N PRO A 49 -12.20 7.44 -9.91
CA PRO A 49 -12.37 6.74 -11.16
C PRO A 49 -11.14 6.99 -12.05
N LEU A 50 -10.71 5.97 -12.81
CA LEU A 50 -9.62 6.13 -13.77
C LEU A 50 -10.07 6.96 -14.99
N TRP A 51 -11.31 6.80 -15.39
CA TRP A 51 -11.90 7.41 -16.59
C TRP A 51 -13.18 8.16 -16.24
N PRO A 52 -13.09 9.41 -15.74
CA PRO A 52 -14.27 10.21 -15.39
C PRO A 52 -15.26 10.46 -16.53
N HIS A 53 -14.78 10.47 -17.79
CA HIS A 53 -15.60 10.70 -18.98
C HIS A 53 -15.97 9.43 -19.74
N GLY A 54 -15.72 8.25 -19.12
CA GLY A 54 -15.98 6.93 -19.69
C GLY A 54 -14.71 6.22 -20.15
N THR A 55 -14.74 4.90 -20.10
CA THR A 55 -13.62 4.04 -20.51
C THR A 55 -13.30 4.14 -22.00
N PRO A 56 -12.04 3.92 -22.44
CA PRO A 56 -11.66 3.96 -23.86
C PRO A 56 -12.51 3.03 -24.72
N GLU A 57 -12.72 1.79 -24.28
CA GLU A 57 -13.61 0.83 -24.92
C GLU A 57 -14.93 0.74 -24.16
N PRO A 58 -16.02 0.40 -24.87
CA PRO A 58 -17.29 0.15 -24.21
C PRO A 58 -17.19 -1.01 -23.24
N PRO A 59 -17.98 -1.02 -22.15
CA PRO A 59 -18.01 -2.11 -21.20
C PRO A 59 -18.27 -3.47 -21.90
N GLN A 60 -17.49 -4.48 -21.54
CA GLN A 60 -17.60 -5.84 -22.10
C GLN A 60 -18.79 -6.62 -21.51
N THR A 61 -19.38 -6.12 -20.45
CA THR A 61 -20.55 -6.69 -19.80
C THR A 61 -21.51 -5.59 -19.38
N THR A 62 -22.81 -5.91 -19.35
CA THR A 62 -23.86 -5.07 -18.76
C THR A 62 -24.25 -5.53 -17.37
N SER A 63 -23.60 -6.61 -16.86
CA SER A 63 -23.85 -7.11 -15.52
C SER A 63 -23.20 -6.21 -14.48
N ASP A 64 -23.85 -6.09 -13.32
CA ASP A 64 -23.33 -5.31 -12.21
C ASP A 64 -22.04 -5.92 -11.63
N GLU A 65 -21.15 -5.06 -11.15
CA GLU A 65 -19.99 -5.45 -10.37
C GLU A 65 -20.43 -6.27 -9.15
N THR A 66 -19.88 -7.46 -8.98
CA THR A 66 -20.37 -8.43 -8.01
C THR A 66 -19.24 -9.21 -7.35
N ASP A 67 -19.30 -9.37 -6.03
CA ASP A 67 -18.49 -10.36 -5.31
C ASP A 67 -19.08 -11.75 -5.53
N THR A 68 -18.41 -12.59 -6.29
CA THR A 68 -18.83 -13.96 -6.61
C THR A 68 -18.33 -15.00 -5.62
N THR A 69 -17.74 -14.59 -4.50
CA THR A 69 -17.22 -15.51 -3.47
C THR A 69 -18.34 -16.33 -2.86
N LYS A 70 -18.18 -17.66 -2.87
CA LYS A 70 -19.13 -18.63 -2.32
C LYS A 70 -18.65 -19.12 -0.95
N PRO A 71 -19.57 -19.55 -0.07
CA PRO A 71 -19.21 -20.18 1.20
C PRO A 71 -18.36 -21.47 1.03
N SER A 72 -18.47 -22.13 -0.13
CA SER A 72 -17.71 -23.34 -0.48
C SER A 72 -16.31 -23.06 -1.03
N ASP A 73 -15.98 -21.80 -1.32
CA ASP A 73 -14.68 -21.46 -1.87
C ASP A 73 -13.60 -21.58 -0.80
N ASN A 74 -12.43 -22.02 -1.24
CA ASN A 74 -11.30 -22.20 -0.34
C ASN A 74 -10.89 -20.89 0.33
N PHE A 75 -10.62 -20.99 1.61
CA PHE A 75 -9.92 -19.95 2.34
C PHE A 75 -8.42 -20.10 2.10
N ILE A 76 -7.73 -18.97 1.97
CA ILE A 76 -6.26 -18.95 1.94
C ILE A 76 -5.82 -18.65 3.37
N SER A 77 -5.12 -19.60 3.99
CA SER A 77 -4.64 -19.49 5.39
C SER A 77 -5.73 -19.07 6.40
N GLY A 78 -6.96 -19.55 6.19
CA GLY A 78 -8.09 -19.20 7.04
C GLY A 78 -8.78 -17.86 6.73
N HIS A 79 -8.29 -17.13 5.74
CA HIS A 79 -8.87 -15.86 5.29
C HIS A 79 -9.80 -16.07 4.10
N ARG A 80 -10.94 -15.38 4.12
CA ARG A 80 -11.86 -15.32 2.99
C ARG A 80 -11.16 -14.56 1.85
N VAL A 81 -11.35 -15.01 0.64
CA VAL A 81 -10.82 -14.36 -0.56
C VAL A 81 -11.99 -13.77 -1.35
N VAL A 82 -12.04 -12.45 -1.44
CA VAL A 82 -13.02 -11.71 -2.25
C VAL A 82 -12.74 -11.94 -3.74
N ARG A 83 -13.79 -12.26 -4.50
CA ARG A 83 -13.73 -12.53 -5.94
C ARG A 83 -14.64 -11.57 -6.69
N LEU A 84 -14.15 -10.34 -6.90
CA LEU A 84 -14.90 -9.28 -7.56
C LEU A 84 -14.85 -9.47 -9.08
N THR A 85 -16.00 -9.51 -9.75
CA THR A 85 -16.11 -9.57 -11.21
C THR A 85 -16.97 -8.46 -11.77
N ASN A 86 -17.03 -8.34 -13.11
CA ASN A 86 -17.80 -7.34 -13.85
C ASN A 86 -17.38 -5.90 -13.50
N VAL A 87 -16.08 -5.68 -13.31
CA VAL A 87 -15.52 -4.34 -13.09
C VAL A 87 -15.52 -3.59 -14.43
N THR A 88 -16.51 -2.75 -14.64
CA THR A 88 -16.66 -1.90 -15.83
C THR A 88 -16.33 -0.44 -15.56
N VAL A 89 -16.24 -0.08 -14.26
CA VAL A 89 -15.80 1.26 -13.80
C VAL A 89 -14.51 1.07 -13.00
N PRO A 90 -13.36 1.13 -13.68
CA PRO A 90 -12.07 0.96 -13.01
C PRO A 90 -11.75 2.16 -12.13
N THR A 91 -11.14 1.89 -10.98
CA THR A 91 -10.80 2.91 -9.98
C THR A 91 -9.41 2.68 -9.41
N LEU A 92 -8.82 3.73 -8.85
CA LEU A 92 -7.73 3.59 -7.90
C LEU A 92 -8.18 4.04 -6.51
N THR A 93 -7.69 3.37 -5.47
CA THR A 93 -7.92 3.75 -4.08
C THR A 93 -6.59 3.98 -3.39
N VAL A 94 -6.41 5.18 -2.82
CA VAL A 94 -5.19 5.61 -2.14
C VAL A 94 -5.29 5.25 -0.66
N TYR A 95 -4.34 4.47 -0.17
CA TYR A 95 -4.15 4.11 1.23
C TYR A 95 -2.84 4.73 1.72
N PRO A 96 -2.87 5.88 2.39
CA PRO A 96 -1.66 6.52 2.93
C PRO A 96 -1.13 5.75 4.14
N PRO A 97 0.18 5.80 4.44
CA PRO A 97 0.73 5.17 5.63
C PRO A 97 0.21 5.82 6.91
N HIS A 98 0.04 5.03 7.97
CA HIS A 98 -0.44 5.52 9.29
C HIS A 98 0.67 6.09 10.17
N GLY A 99 1.91 6.12 9.69
CA GLY A 99 3.11 6.59 10.41
C GLY A 99 3.98 7.48 9.53
N PRO A 100 5.31 7.41 9.69
CA PRO A 100 6.23 8.13 8.83
C PRO A 100 6.00 7.77 7.37
N ASN A 101 5.82 8.79 6.52
CA ASN A 101 5.68 8.63 5.09
C ASN A 101 7.06 8.79 4.44
N THR A 102 7.53 7.78 3.71
CA THR A 102 8.80 7.80 2.99
C THR A 102 8.74 8.62 1.69
N GLY A 103 7.54 8.98 1.27
CA GLY A 103 7.29 9.56 -0.04
C GLY A 103 7.26 8.55 -1.18
N ALA A 104 7.53 7.25 -0.93
CA ALA A 104 7.39 6.23 -1.95
C ALA A 104 5.94 5.72 -2.04
N ALA A 105 5.54 5.28 -3.25
CA ALA A 105 4.24 4.70 -3.50
C ALA A 105 4.31 3.44 -4.36
N VAL A 106 3.31 2.58 -4.23
CA VAL A 106 3.19 1.34 -5.02
C VAL A 106 1.78 1.20 -5.54
N LEU A 107 1.64 1.07 -6.86
CA LEU A 107 0.40 0.64 -7.48
C LEU A 107 0.28 -0.87 -7.31
N VAL A 108 -0.80 -1.34 -6.71
CA VAL A 108 -1.05 -2.76 -6.46
C VAL A 108 -2.12 -3.26 -7.42
N PHE A 109 -1.78 -4.30 -8.18
CA PHE A 109 -2.65 -5.00 -9.12
C PHE A 109 -2.99 -6.38 -8.58
N PRO A 110 -4.21 -6.60 -8.06
CA PRO A 110 -4.66 -7.91 -7.61
C PRO A 110 -4.67 -8.93 -8.74
N GLY A 111 -4.50 -10.21 -8.40
CA GLY A 111 -4.70 -11.31 -9.34
C GLY A 111 -6.16 -11.68 -9.51
N GLY A 112 -6.40 -12.82 -10.17
CA GLY A 112 -7.73 -13.35 -10.44
C GLY A 112 -7.91 -13.84 -11.87
N GLY A 113 -6.81 -14.08 -12.58
CA GLY A 113 -6.79 -14.67 -13.93
C GLY A 113 -7.48 -13.80 -14.97
N TYR A 114 -7.53 -12.48 -14.74
CA TYR A 114 -8.26 -11.50 -15.56
C TYR A 114 -9.78 -11.78 -15.68
N ARG A 115 -10.33 -12.61 -14.83
CA ARG A 115 -11.77 -12.91 -14.75
C ARG A 115 -12.42 -12.26 -13.54
N ILE A 116 -11.66 -12.16 -12.48
CA ILE A 116 -12.03 -11.55 -11.20
C ILE A 116 -10.86 -10.72 -10.67
N LEU A 117 -11.08 -9.98 -9.59
CA LEU A 117 -10.04 -9.36 -8.78
C LEU A 117 -10.10 -9.87 -7.35
N VAL A 118 -8.96 -10.32 -6.81
CA VAL A 118 -8.80 -10.72 -5.41
C VAL A 118 -8.43 -9.48 -4.61
N THR A 119 -9.43 -8.70 -4.20
CA THR A 119 -9.22 -7.34 -3.68
C THR A 119 -8.85 -7.27 -2.20
N ASP A 120 -8.93 -8.37 -1.46
CA ASP A 120 -8.48 -8.48 -0.07
C ASP A 120 -7.06 -9.04 0.03
N GLY A 121 -6.85 -10.36 -0.06
CA GLY A 121 -5.56 -11.02 0.16
C GLY A 121 -4.43 -10.58 -0.78
N GLU A 122 -4.76 -10.10 -1.97
CA GLU A 122 -3.81 -9.58 -2.98
C GLU A 122 -3.99 -8.07 -3.21
N GLY A 123 -4.83 -7.42 -2.43
CA GLY A 123 -5.16 -5.99 -2.51
C GLY A 123 -4.96 -5.28 -1.19
N THR A 124 -6.00 -5.22 -0.33
CA THR A 124 -5.94 -4.45 0.93
C THR A 124 -4.91 -4.97 1.91
N ASP A 125 -4.63 -6.28 1.95
CA ASP A 125 -3.60 -6.83 2.82
C ASP A 125 -2.20 -6.42 2.36
N ALA A 126 -1.96 -6.36 1.04
CA ALA A 126 -0.74 -5.79 0.49
C ALA A 126 -0.62 -4.29 0.84
N CYS A 127 -1.73 -3.54 0.79
CA CYS A 127 -1.75 -2.14 1.21
C CYS A 127 -1.41 -1.98 2.69
N HIS A 128 -1.93 -2.84 3.57
CA HIS A 128 -1.60 -2.81 4.99
C HIS A 128 -0.10 -3.03 5.22
N TRP A 129 0.51 -4.01 4.52
CA TRP A 129 1.94 -4.23 4.59
C TRP A 129 2.73 -3.01 4.10
N LEU A 130 2.42 -2.47 2.92
CA LEU A 130 3.09 -1.29 2.36
C LEU A 130 3.00 -0.09 3.31
N ASN A 131 1.81 0.16 3.87
CA ASN A 131 1.62 1.23 4.84
C ASN A 131 2.44 1.02 6.12
N SER A 132 2.61 -0.24 6.57
CA SER A 132 3.40 -0.56 7.77
C SER A 132 4.89 -0.24 7.61
N ILE A 133 5.39 -0.19 6.38
CA ILE A 133 6.77 0.18 6.05
C ILE A 133 6.90 1.61 5.50
N GLY A 134 5.84 2.41 5.62
CA GLY A 134 5.84 3.84 5.29
C GLY A 134 5.62 4.18 3.82
N LEU A 135 5.12 3.25 3.00
CA LEU A 135 4.78 3.49 1.60
C LEU A 135 3.29 3.76 1.44
N THR A 136 2.95 4.69 0.54
CA THR A 136 1.56 4.85 0.08
C THR A 136 1.18 3.71 -0.85
N CYS A 137 0.07 3.03 -0.55
CA CYS A 137 -0.49 2.01 -1.43
C CYS A 137 -1.56 2.63 -2.33
N ILE A 138 -1.50 2.32 -3.62
CA ILE A 138 -2.51 2.67 -4.62
C ILE A 138 -3.13 1.39 -5.14
N LEU A 139 -4.24 0.96 -4.57
CA LEU A 139 -4.94 -0.25 -5.01
C LEU A 139 -5.70 0.05 -6.31
N VAL A 140 -5.37 -0.67 -7.37
CA VAL A 140 -5.98 -0.50 -8.70
C VAL A 140 -7.00 -1.59 -8.93
N LYS A 141 -8.26 -1.20 -9.05
CA LYS A 141 -9.37 -2.02 -9.49
C LYS A 141 -9.50 -1.85 -11.01
N TYR A 142 -8.78 -2.67 -11.77
CA TYR A 142 -8.78 -2.62 -13.23
C TYR A 142 -9.93 -3.44 -13.83
N ARG A 143 -10.25 -3.22 -15.12
CA ARG A 143 -11.40 -3.85 -15.80
C ARG A 143 -11.27 -5.36 -15.93
N VAL A 144 -12.29 -6.10 -15.49
CA VAL A 144 -12.45 -7.56 -15.63
C VAL A 144 -13.95 -7.90 -15.77
N PRO A 145 -14.36 -9.03 -16.42
CA PRO A 145 -13.50 -9.94 -17.15
C PRO A 145 -13.02 -9.32 -18.45
N GLN A 146 -11.87 -9.78 -18.90
CA GLN A 146 -11.41 -9.44 -20.24
C GLN A 146 -12.21 -10.20 -21.30
N PRO A 147 -12.37 -9.66 -22.51
CA PRO A 147 -13.00 -10.36 -23.60
C PRO A 147 -12.33 -11.71 -23.81
N ASN A 148 -13.09 -12.73 -24.01
CA ASN A 148 -12.63 -14.11 -24.20
C ASN A 148 -12.20 -14.89 -22.96
N GLY A 149 -11.89 -14.27 -21.83
CA GLY A 149 -11.64 -14.93 -20.54
C GLY A 149 -10.65 -16.09 -20.52
N GLU A 150 -9.85 -16.24 -21.59
CA GLU A 150 -8.90 -17.33 -21.76
C GLU A 150 -7.54 -16.94 -21.23
N PRO A 151 -7.05 -17.63 -20.18
CA PRO A 151 -5.69 -17.42 -19.68
C PRO A 151 -4.68 -17.59 -20.81
N GLY A 152 -3.80 -16.62 -21.00
CA GLY A 152 -2.73 -16.69 -21.99
C GLY A 152 -3.02 -16.02 -23.33
N HIS A 153 -4.18 -15.44 -23.54
CA HIS A 153 -4.47 -14.56 -24.69
C HIS A 153 -4.11 -13.09 -24.42
N TYR A 154 -3.38 -12.83 -23.34
CA TYR A 154 -2.80 -11.56 -23.05
C TYR A 154 -1.50 -11.40 -23.83
N PRO A 155 -1.35 -10.33 -24.51
CA PRO A 155 -1.79 -8.96 -24.34
C PRO A 155 -2.65 -8.42 -25.50
N ALA A 156 -3.58 -9.18 -26.01
CA ALA A 156 -4.39 -8.75 -27.14
C ALA A 156 -5.52 -7.77 -26.76
N ASP A 157 -5.77 -7.60 -25.47
CA ASP A 157 -6.73 -6.62 -24.98
C ASP A 157 -6.00 -5.45 -24.31
N PRO A 158 -6.11 -4.23 -24.81
CA PRO A 158 -5.43 -3.07 -24.24
C PRO A 158 -6.03 -2.59 -22.92
N ALA A 159 -7.25 -2.99 -22.57
CA ALA A 159 -8.05 -2.37 -21.53
C ALA A 159 -7.40 -2.36 -20.14
N ASP A 160 -6.77 -3.46 -19.73
CA ASP A 160 -6.08 -3.58 -18.45
C ASP A 160 -4.77 -2.79 -18.42
N LEU A 161 -4.01 -2.78 -19.53
CA LEU A 161 -2.80 -1.97 -19.66
C LEU A 161 -3.14 -0.48 -19.63
N GLU A 162 -4.18 -0.05 -20.33
CA GLU A 162 -4.66 1.34 -20.31
C GLU A 162 -5.06 1.79 -18.90
N ASP A 163 -5.79 0.93 -18.16
CA ASP A 163 -6.15 1.19 -16.77
C ASP A 163 -4.90 1.34 -15.89
N ALA A 164 -3.90 0.46 -16.06
CA ALA A 164 -2.66 0.52 -15.32
C ALA A 164 -1.82 1.77 -15.65
N GLN A 165 -1.73 2.14 -16.93
CA GLN A 165 -1.05 3.36 -17.39
C GLN A 165 -1.73 4.60 -16.84
N GLN A 166 -3.06 4.66 -16.91
CA GLN A 166 -3.85 5.78 -16.41
C GLN A 166 -3.74 5.90 -14.88
N ALA A 167 -3.78 4.79 -14.14
CA ALA A 167 -3.57 4.80 -12.69
C ALA A 167 -2.18 5.37 -12.32
N MET A 168 -1.14 5.03 -13.08
CA MET A 168 0.21 5.55 -12.87
C MET A 168 0.29 7.06 -13.19
N ARG A 169 -0.33 7.51 -14.28
CA ARG A 169 -0.38 8.94 -14.64
C ARG A 169 -1.14 9.75 -13.60
N LEU A 170 -2.30 9.27 -13.14
CA LEU A 170 -3.08 9.91 -12.08
C LEU A 170 -2.30 9.97 -10.76
N THR A 171 -1.61 8.89 -10.38
CA THR A 171 -0.77 8.88 -9.18
C THR A 171 0.31 9.95 -9.25
N ARG A 172 0.96 10.15 -10.40
CA ARG A 172 1.94 11.22 -10.58
C ARG A 172 1.33 12.61 -10.60
N ALA A 173 0.15 12.76 -11.19
CA ALA A 173 -0.57 14.04 -11.22
C ALA A 173 -0.93 14.52 -9.81
N HIS A 174 -1.29 13.59 -8.92
CA HIS A 174 -1.65 13.87 -7.52
C HIS A 174 -0.48 13.71 -6.54
N ALA A 175 0.76 13.52 -7.02
CA ALA A 175 1.90 13.18 -6.16
C ALA A 175 2.12 14.21 -5.04
N VAL A 176 1.97 15.51 -5.33
CA VAL A 176 2.11 16.58 -4.33
C VAL A 176 1.02 16.49 -3.26
N GLU A 177 -0.22 16.29 -3.67
CA GLU A 177 -1.39 16.19 -2.78
C GLU A 177 -1.27 14.98 -1.84
N TRP A 178 -0.77 13.85 -2.36
CA TRP A 178 -0.65 12.60 -1.61
C TRP A 178 0.72 12.43 -0.93
N HIS A 179 1.55 13.48 -0.95
CA HIS A 179 2.91 13.46 -0.37
C HIS A 179 3.79 12.33 -0.94
N ILE A 180 3.72 12.12 -2.26
CA ILE A 180 4.50 11.13 -3.00
C ILE A 180 5.62 11.81 -3.77
N ASN A 181 6.81 11.21 -3.75
CA ASN A 181 7.90 11.55 -4.66
C ASN A 181 7.63 10.88 -6.02
N PRO A 182 7.39 11.62 -7.11
CA PRO A 182 7.08 11.05 -8.42
C PRO A 182 8.20 10.19 -9.01
N ALA A 183 9.42 10.26 -8.48
CA ALA A 183 10.54 9.40 -8.85
C ALA A 183 10.60 8.09 -8.04
N HIS A 184 9.72 7.88 -7.06
CA HIS A 184 9.68 6.70 -6.19
C HIS A 184 8.31 5.99 -6.26
N ILE A 185 7.77 5.82 -7.46
CA ILE A 185 6.51 5.13 -7.67
C ILE A 185 6.77 3.80 -8.36
N GLY A 186 6.50 2.71 -7.65
CA GLY A 186 6.63 1.34 -8.16
C GLY A 186 5.29 0.70 -8.48
N VAL A 187 5.40 -0.52 -8.99
CA VAL A 187 4.27 -1.41 -9.22
C VAL A 187 4.44 -2.71 -8.46
N MET A 188 3.35 -3.29 -8.04
CA MET A 188 3.29 -4.61 -7.43
C MET A 188 2.10 -5.35 -8.00
N GLY A 189 2.29 -6.62 -8.33
CA GLY A 189 1.19 -7.42 -8.81
C GLY A 189 1.28 -8.86 -8.36
N PHE A 190 0.12 -9.52 -8.34
CA PHE A 190 -0.05 -10.90 -7.95
C PHE A 190 -0.64 -11.71 -9.11
N SER A 191 -0.08 -12.88 -9.45
CA SER A 191 -0.66 -13.76 -10.48
C SER A 191 -0.87 -13.03 -11.82
N ALA A 192 -2.11 -12.90 -12.29
CA ALA A 192 -2.45 -12.10 -13.46
C ALA A 192 -2.14 -10.61 -13.27
N GLY A 193 -2.31 -10.06 -12.05
CA GLY A 193 -1.88 -8.70 -11.73
C GLY A 193 -0.36 -8.53 -11.78
N ALA A 194 0.42 -9.59 -11.51
CA ALA A 194 1.87 -9.57 -11.71
C ALA A 194 2.24 -9.54 -13.21
N ASN A 195 1.47 -10.24 -14.04
CA ASN A 195 1.57 -10.14 -15.50
C ASN A 195 1.30 -8.69 -15.96
N LEU A 196 0.23 -8.05 -15.46
CA LEU A 196 -0.08 -6.65 -15.75
C LEU A 196 1.02 -5.69 -15.28
N ALA A 197 1.61 -5.92 -14.10
CA ALA A 197 2.73 -5.13 -13.60
C ALA A 197 3.97 -5.25 -14.51
N VAL A 198 4.26 -6.43 -15.04
CA VAL A 198 5.32 -6.65 -16.04
C VAL A 198 4.97 -5.97 -17.36
N LEU A 199 3.73 -6.08 -17.82
CA LEU A 199 3.27 -5.44 -19.05
C LEU A 199 3.42 -3.92 -18.96
N LEU A 200 2.96 -3.28 -17.89
CA LEU A 200 3.17 -1.85 -17.65
C LEU A 200 4.66 -1.49 -17.58
N SER A 201 5.50 -2.35 -17.00
CA SER A 201 6.94 -2.13 -16.87
C SER A 201 7.69 -2.16 -18.21
N THR A 202 7.13 -2.84 -19.22
CA THR A 202 7.71 -2.95 -20.56
C THR A 202 7.01 -2.04 -21.59
N HIS A 203 5.74 -1.67 -21.36
CA HIS A 203 4.90 -0.89 -22.28
C HIS A 203 4.25 0.34 -21.58
N PRO A 204 5.03 1.25 -20.99
CA PRO A 204 4.44 2.39 -20.28
C PRO A 204 3.90 3.46 -21.23
N ASN A 205 4.24 3.41 -22.52
CA ASN A 205 3.95 4.45 -23.51
C ASN A 205 3.03 3.97 -24.63
N ASP A 206 2.52 2.73 -24.58
CA ASP A 206 1.54 2.27 -25.56
C ASP A 206 0.26 3.06 -25.40
N ASP A 207 -0.11 3.83 -26.43
CA ASP A 207 -1.17 4.83 -26.34
C ASP A 207 -2.31 4.47 -27.29
N HIS A 208 -3.16 3.53 -26.87
CA HIS A 208 -4.34 3.12 -27.64
C HIS A 208 -5.53 4.10 -27.45
N VAL A 209 -5.47 4.92 -26.39
CA VAL A 209 -6.56 5.79 -25.95
C VAL A 209 -6.72 7.05 -26.81
N ALA A 210 -5.69 7.45 -27.57
CA ALA A 210 -5.62 8.76 -28.25
C ALA A 210 -6.80 9.10 -29.18
N SER A 211 -7.52 8.08 -29.66
CA SER A 211 -8.65 8.25 -30.61
C SER A 211 -10.03 8.11 -29.96
N THR A 212 -10.10 8.00 -28.62
CA THR A 212 -11.34 7.76 -27.89
C THR A 212 -11.80 8.99 -27.09
N PRO A 213 -13.06 9.07 -26.63
CA PRO A 213 -13.50 10.13 -25.72
C PRO A 213 -12.68 10.19 -24.41
N ALA A 214 -12.17 9.05 -23.96
CA ALA A 214 -11.32 8.94 -22.77
C ALA A 214 -9.96 9.62 -22.94
N ALA A 215 -9.54 9.98 -24.16
CA ALA A 215 -8.32 10.74 -24.39
C ALA A 215 -8.28 12.07 -23.62
N ALA A 216 -9.44 12.65 -23.31
CA ALA A 216 -9.56 13.85 -22.48
C ALA A 216 -9.10 13.63 -21.03
N ASP A 217 -9.13 12.38 -20.54
CA ASP A 217 -8.72 12.00 -19.19
C ASP A 217 -7.21 11.72 -19.08
N VAL A 218 -6.53 11.52 -20.22
CA VAL A 218 -5.10 11.19 -20.26
C VAL A 218 -4.25 12.45 -20.20
N ASN A 219 -3.51 12.61 -19.11
CA ASN A 219 -2.52 13.68 -19.02
C ASN A 219 -1.12 13.15 -19.41
N THR A 220 -0.79 13.31 -20.68
CA THR A 220 0.51 12.86 -21.25
C THR A 220 1.73 13.61 -20.71
N ALA A 221 1.56 14.69 -19.95
CA ALA A 221 2.66 15.33 -19.23
C ALA A 221 3.24 14.42 -18.13
N PHE A 222 2.48 13.41 -17.69
CA PHE A 222 2.91 12.45 -16.70
C PHE A 222 3.20 11.08 -17.33
N SER A 223 4.40 10.57 -17.09
CA SER A 223 4.83 9.25 -17.56
C SER A 223 4.09 8.13 -16.83
N ALA A 224 3.74 7.04 -17.54
CA ALA A 224 3.26 5.80 -16.92
C ALA A 224 4.38 4.84 -16.51
N ARG A 225 5.66 5.21 -16.64
CA ARG A 225 6.80 4.36 -16.30
C ARG A 225 6.89 4.09 -14.79
N ALA A 226 7.06 2.82 -14.40
CA ALA A 226 7.37 2.44 -13.03
C ALA A 226 8.85 2.69 -12.69
N ASN A 227 9.16 3.00 -11.42
CA ASN A 227 10.53 3.18 -10.94
C ASN A 227 11.12 1.89 -10.35
N PHE A 228 10.27 0.97 -9.89
CA PHE A 228 10.63 -0.37 -9.42
C PHE A 228 9.42 -1.30 -9.56
N ALA A 229 9.65 -2.62 -9.53
CA ALA A 229 8.58 -3.61 -9.65
C ALA A 229 8.71 -4.74 -8.61
N ILE A 230 7.59 -5.18 -8.05
CA ILE A 230 7.47 -6.35 -7.16
C ILE A 230 6.50 -7.33 -7.82
N ILE A 231 7.01 -8.48 -8.23
CA ILE A 231 6.31 -9.45 -9.07
C ILE A 231 6.11 -10.74 -8.29
N VAL A 232 4.86 -10.99 -7.87
CA VAL A 232 4.50 -12.07 -6.94
C VAL A 232 3.80 -13.19 -7.68
N TYR A 233 4.40 -14.37 -7.71
CA TYR A 233 3.97 -15.58 -8.45
C TYR A 233 3.31 -15.27 -9.79
N PRO A 234 4.05 -14.65 -10.75
CA PRO A 234 3.47 -14.20 -12.01
C PRO A 234 2.89 -15.35 -12.82
N ALA A 235 1.74 -15.10 -13.44
CA ALA A 235 1.15 -15.96 -14.43
C ALA A 235 1.44 -15.43 -15.86
N TYR A 236 1.24 -16.24 -16.87
CA TYR A 236 1.18 -15.89 -18.31
C TYR A 236 2.43 -15.23 -18.92
N LEU A 237 3.56 -15.22 -18.23
CA LEU A 237 4.80 -14.66 -18.79
C LEU A 237 5.50 -15.65 -19.73
N ALA A 238 5.35 -16.95 -19.49
CA ALA A 238 5.98 -17.99 -20.29
C ALA A 238 5.07 -18.48 -21.41
N VAL A 239 5.68 -18.92 -22.52
CA VAL A 239 4.96 -19.54 -23.64
C VAL A 239 4.51 -20.95 -23.25
N PRO A 240 3.19 -21.25 -23.25
CA PRO A 240 2.68 -22.59 -22.98
C PRO A 240 2.91 -23.53 -24.18
N PRO A 241 2.86 -24.88 -24.00
CA PRO A 241 2.60 -25.58 -22.74
C PRO A 241 3.86 -25.84 -21.90
N GLU A 242 5.07 -25.75 -22.44
CA GLU A 242 6.32 -26.09 -21.75
C GLU A 242 6.75 -25.07 -20.72
N ASN A 243 6.32 -23.83 -20.90
CA ASN A 243 6.65 -22.69 -20.02
C ASN A 243 8.16 -22.51 -19.78
N THR A 244 8.98 -22.76 -20.83
CA THR A 244 10.45 -22.70 -20.75
C THR A 244 11.05 -21.47 -21.44
N THR A 245 10.24 -20.73 -22.18
CA THR A 245 10.64 -19.50 -22.87
C THR A 245 9.73 -18.35 -22.48
N LEU A 246 10.30 -17.16 -22.37
CA LEU A 246 9.52 -15.94 -22.15
C LEU A 246 8.66 -15.64 -23.40
N ASN A 247 7.42 -15.26 -23.18
CA ASN A 247 6.60 -14.68 -24.25
C ASN A 247 7.23 -13.35 -24.69
N PRO A 248 7.49 -13.17 -26.00
CA PRO A 248 8.17 -11.99 -26.53
C PRO A 248 7.55 -10.64 -26.13
N THR A 249 6.26 -10.60 -25.86
CA THR A 249 5.56 -9.41 -25.36
C THR A 249 6.16 -8.86 -24.08
N TYR A 250 6.69 -9.70 -23.21
CA TYR A 250 7.24 -9.30 -21.91
C TYR A 250 8.76 -9.13 -21.93
N THR A 251 9.35 -9.01 -23.14
CA THR A 251 10.80 -8.79 -23.28
C THR A 251 11.24 -7.53 -22.59
N PRO A 252 12.17 -7.59 -21.62
CA PRO A 252 12.68 -6.42 -20.94
C PRO A 252 13.32 -5.42 -21.92
N ASN A 253 13.13 -4.13 -21.66
CA ASN A 253 13.61 -3.03 -22.50
C ASN A 253 14.06 -1.84 -21.64
N GLU A 254 14.31 -0.67 -22.25
CA GLU A 254 14.78 0.53 -21.58
C GLU A 254 13.81 1.14 -20.55
N PHE A 255 12.55 0.71 -20.55
CA PHE A 255 11.54 1.15 -19.58
C PHE A 255 11.48 0.24 -18.36
N THR A 256 12.00 -0.98 -18.47
CA THR A 256 11.90 -1.99 -17.42
C THR A 256 12.71 -1.60 -16.18
N PRO A 257 12.09 -1.48 -15.01
CA PRO A 257 12.78 -1.07 -13.79
C PRO A 257 13.49 -2.23 -13.09
N SER A 258 14.27 -1.92 -12.04
CA SER A 258 14.76 -2.93 -11.09
C SER A 258 13.58 -3.72 -10.53
N THR A 259 13.72 -5.06 -10.48
CA THR A 259 12.59 -5.96 -10.24
C THR A 259 12.88 -6.98 -9.12
N PHE A 260 11.96 -7.09 -8.17
CA PHE A 260 11.92 -8.17 -7.18
C PHE A 260 10.90 -9.22 -7.61
N LEU A 261 11.29 -10.49 -7.58
CA LEU A 261 10.43 -11.60 -7.99
C LEU A 261 10.30 -12.64 -6.88
N ILE A 262 9.11 -13.22 -6.77
CA ILE A 262 8.86 -14.33 -5.86
C ILE A 262 7.99 -15.40 -6.54
N GLN A 263 8.32 -16.68 -6.33
CA GLN A 263 7.62 -17.80 -6.96
C GLN A 263 7.77 -19.07 -6.11
N ALA A 264 6.78 -19.95 -6.19
CA ALA A 264 6.84 -21.32 -5.68
C ALA A 264 7.09 -22.33 -6.81
N GLU A 265 8.00 -23.30 -6.57
CA GLU A 265 8.30 -24.38 -7.54
C GLU A 265 7.08 -25.28 -7.79
N ASN A 266 6.35 -25.60 -6.71
CA ASN A 266 5.18 -26.47 -6.77
C ASN A 266 3.91 -25.78 -7.29
N ASP A 267 4.00 -24.55 -7.79
CA ASP A 267 2.97 -23.91 -8.60
C ASP A 267 2.92 -24.60 -9.98
N ARG A 268 2.02 -25.57 -10.11
CA ARG A 268 1.97 -26.47 -11.28
C ARG A 268 1.67 -25.77 -12.59
N GLY A 269 0.96 -24.63 -12.54
CA GLY A 269 0.60 -23.88 -13.74
C GLY A 269 1.64 -22.87 -14.16
N TYR A 270 2.28 -22.22 -13.18
CA TYR A 270 3.05 -21.00 -13.43
C TYR A 270 4.45 -20.98 -12.80
N GLY A 271 4.88 -22.04 -12.13
CA GLY A 271 6.14 -22.08 -11.38
C GLY A 271 7.36 -21.62 -12.17
N LYS A 272 7.40 -21.78 -13.48
CA LYS A 272 8.52 -21.33 -14.32
C LYS A 272 8.44 -19.87 -14.78
N ASN A 273 7.31 -19.19 -14.59
CA ASN A 273 7.13 -17.83 -15.14
C ASN A 273 8.13 -16.82 -14.59
N ALA A 274 8.35 -16.81 -13.27
CA ALA A 274 9.36 -15.93 -12.69
C ALA A 274 10.78 -16.29 -13.14
N LEU A 275 11.09 -17.56 -13.35
CA LEU A 275 12.42 -18.00 -13.80
C LEU A 275 12.74 -17.49 -15.20
N VAL A 276 11.82 -17.65 -16.16
CA VAL A 276 12.05 -17.19 -17.54
C VAL A 276 12.13 -15.67 -17.63
N TYR A 277 11.35 -14.96 -16.83
CA TYR A 277 11.41 -13.49 -16.78
C TYR A 277 12.70 -13.01 -16.11
N TYR A 278 13.11 -13.65 -15.01
CA TYR A 278 14.38 -13.35 -14.35
C TYR A 278 15.58 -13.55 -15.27
N ALA A 279 15.61 -14.66 -16.02
CA ALA A 279 16.66 -14.90 -17.01
C ALA A 279 16.71 -13.77 -18.07
N ALA A 280 15.57 -13.34 -18.57
CA ALA A 280 15.50 -12.24 -19.53
C ALA A 280 15.94 -10.88 -18.93
N LEU A 281 15.62 -10.61 -17.64
CA LEU A 281 16.13 -9.43 -16.95
C LEU A 281 17.67 -9.46 -16.83
N MET A 282 18.25 -10.62 -16.53
CA MET A 282 19.72 -10.78 -16.49
C MET A 282 20.34 -10.54 -17.87
N ASP A 283 19.77 -11.09 -18.93
CA ASP A 283 20.26 -10.90 -20.30
C ASP A 283 20.18 -9.42 -20.73
N ALA A 284 19.17 -8.72 -20.28
CA ALA A 284 18.99 -7.29 -20.50
C ALA A 284 19.82 -6.38 -19.54
N HIS A 285 20.60 -6.96 -18.62
CA HIS A 285 21.39 -6.26 -17.59
C HIS A 285 20.52 -5.37 -16.67
N ILE A 286 19.28 -5.76 -16.42
CA ILE A 286 18.37 -5.08 -15.50
C ILE A 286 18.54 -5.70 -14.11
N PRO A 287 18.82 -4.90 -13.05
CA PRO A 287 18.96 -5.42 -11.70
C PRO A 287 17.69 -6.13 -11.23
N ALA A 288 17.83 -7.38 -10.79
CA ALA A 288 16.71 -8.17 -10.31
C ALA A 288 17.11 -9.09 -9.16
N GLU A 289 16.15 -9.36 -8.26
CA GLU A 289 16.29 -10.32 -7.16
C GLU A 289 15.14 -11.33 -7.24
N LEU A 290 15.46 -12.64 -7.21
CA LEU A 290 14.47 -13.72 -7.27
C LEU A 290 14.54 -14.60 -6.03
N HIS A 291 13.39 -14.76 -5.37
CA HIS A 291 13.19 -15.74 -4.31
C HIS A 291 12.30 -16.89 -4.81
N TYR A 292 12.84 -18.09 -4.82
CA TYR A 292 12.18 -19.26 -5.37
C TYR A 292 12.03 -20.33 -4.30
N TYR A 293 10.79 -20.62 -3.90
CA TYR A 293 10.48 -21.53 -2.81
C TYR A 293 10.07 -22.91 -3.33
N ALA A 294 10.44 -23.97 -2.61
CA ALA A 294 10.03 -25.32 -2.98
C ALA A 294 8.52 -25.55 -2.81
N THR A 295 7.89 -24.81 -1.91
CA THR A 295 6.47 -24.90 -1.55
C THR A 295 5.78 -23.56 -1.71
N GLY A 296 4.46 -23.50 -1.48
CA GLY A 296 3.62 -22.29 -1.55
C GLY A 296 2.45 -22.47 -2.53
N GLY A 297 2.65 -23.18 -3.62
CA GLY A 297 1.65 -23.29 -4.69
C GLY A 297 1.40 -21.96 -5.37
N HIS A 298 0.20 -21.78 -5.90
CA HIS A 298 -0.25 -20.52 -6.51
C HIS A 298 -1.21 -19.77 -5.58
N GLY A 299 -1.08 -18.45 -5.51
CA GLY A 299 -2.06 -17.61 -4.82
C GLY A 299 -1.88 -17.56 -3.29
N PHE A 300 -0.66 -17.73 -2.76
CA PHE A 300 -0.42 -17.64 -1.32
C PHE A 300 -0.57 -16.22 -0.74
N GLY A 301 -0.62 -15.18 -1.57
CA GLY A 301 -0.90 -13.80 -1.19
C GLY A 301 0.02 -13.28 -0.09
N MET A 302 -0.59 -12.51 0.81
CA MET A 302 0.08 -11.95 2.00
C MET A 302 0.04 -12.88 3.21
N HIS A 303 -0.70 -14.00 3.13
CA HIS A 303 -0.97 -14.91 4.24
C HIS A 303 -0.60 -16.36 3.89
N PRO A 304 0.67 -16.68 3.64
CA PRO A 304 1.08 -18.07 3.45
C PRO A 304 1.01 -18.83 4.79
N PRO A 305 0.55 -20.10 4.79
CA PRO A 305 0.36 -20.86 6.02
C PRO A 305 1.66 -21.34 6.61
N ASN A 306 2.23 -20.67 7.63
CA ASN A 306 3.41 -21.09 8.41
C ASN A 306 4.49 -21.78 7.55
N ALA A 307 4.87 -21.15 6.44
CA ALA A 307 5.74 -21.71 5.42
C ALA A 307 6.89 -20.74 5.09
N PRO A 308 7.99 -21.22 4.49
CA PRO A 308 9.15 -20.38 4.17
C PRO A 308 8.81 -19.10 3.39
N GLU A 309 7.80 -19.16 2.53
CA GLU A 309 7.29 -18.04 1.75
C GLU A 309 6.64 -16.94 2.60
N GLU A 310 6.28 -17.18 3.86
CA GLU A 310 5.78 -16.15 4.80
C GLU A 310 6.75 -14.96 4.96
N ASN A 311 8.03 -15.21 4.75
CA ASN A 311 9.06 -14.19 4.91
C ASN A 311 9.23 -13.26 3.70
N TRP A 312 8.54 -13.48 2.59
CA TRP A 312 8.77 -12.70 1.38
C TRP A 312 8.52 -11.18 1.55
N PRO A 313 7.55 -10.69 2.36
CA PRO A 313 7.39 -9.25 2.54
C PRO A 313 8.59 -8.61 3.23
N ARG A 314 9.24 -9.33 4.17
CA ARG A 314 10.47 -8.86 4.80
C ARG A 314 11.63 -8.80 3.79
N LEU A 315 11.76 -9.80 2.93
CA LEU A 315 12.77 -9.81 1.88
C LEU A 315 12.57 -8.67 0.88
N ALA A 316 11.33 -8.43 0.45
CA ALA A 316 11.00 -7.29 -0.39
C ALA A 316 11.30 -5.95 0.31
N THR A 317 11.07 -5.84 1.62
CA THR A 317 11.43 -4.64 2.40
C THR A 317 12.94 -4.40 2.37
N GLU A 318 13.78 -5.43 2.54
CA GLU A 318 15.24 -5.30 2.47
C GLU A 318 15.70 -4.94 1.06
N TRP A 319 15.09 -5.54 0.05
CA TRP A 319 15.37 -5.19 -1.33
C TRP A 319 15.01 -3.72 -1.63
N LEU A 320 13.87 -3.21 -1.17
CA LEU A 320 13.49 -1.81 -1.32
C LEU A 320 14.51 -0.86 -0.66
N ARG A 321 15.15 -1.28 0.45
CA ARG A 321 16.27 -0.54 1.04
C ARG A 321 17.52 -0.56 0.15
N SER A 322 17.83 -1.72 -0.43
CA SER A 322 19.01 -1.90 -1.27
C SER A 322 18.99 -1.04 -2.54
N ILE A 323 17.79 -0.71 -3.03
CA ILE A 323 17.58 0.17 -4.20
C ILE A 323 17.21 1.62 -3.81
N ASN A 324 17.39 2.00 -2.53
CA ASN A 324 17.15 3.35 -1.98
C ASN A 324 15.70 3.86 -2.10
N ILE A 325 14.72 2.98 -2.12
CA ILE A 325 13.29 3.33 -2.00
C ILE A 325 12.90 3.52 -0.54
N LEU A 326 13.47 2.74 0.36
CA LEU A 326 13.35 2.90 1.80
C LEU A 326 14.66 3.40 2.41
N PRO A 327 14.60 4.10 3.56
CA PRO A 327 15.79 4.48 4.31
C PRO A 327 16.66 3.27 4.69
N SER A 328 17.96 3.48 4.84
CA SER A 328 18.85 2.45 5.34
C SER A 328 18.53 2.11 6.80
N ARG A 329 18.90 0.90 7.27
CA ARG A 329 18.72 0.53 8.68
C ARG A 329 19.50 1.43 9.65
N ASP A 330 20.59 2.04 9.20
CA ASP A 330 21.40 2.94 10.01
C ASP A 330 20.71 4.31 10.16
N ASP A 331 20.01 4.76 9.14
CA ASP A 331 19.18 5.97 9.21
C ASP A 331 18.01 5.78 10.19
N ASP A 332 17.36 4.62 10.19
CA ASP A 332 16.30 4.27 11.14
C ASP A 332 16.82 4.27 12.60
N ARG A 333 18.03 3.79 12.85
CA ARG A 333 18.68 3.81 14.18
C ARG A 333 19.01 5.22 14.63
N ASN A 334 19.49 6.06 13.72
CA ASN A 334 19.85 7.44 14.04
C ASN A 334 18.61 8.31 14.31
N ALA A 335 17.52 8.09 13.59
CA ALA A 335 16.24 8.77 13.84
C ALA A 335 15.68 8.44 15.24
N ASN A 336 15.86 7.19 15.71
CA ASN A 336 15.43 6.75 17.04
C ASN A 336 16.40 7.15 18.18
N ASN A 337 17.64 7.55 17.87
CA ASN A 337 18.65 8.01 18.83
C ASN A 337 18.68 9.54 19.04
N THR A 338 17.77 10.29 18.42
CA THR A 338 17.64 11.72 18.72
C THR A 338 17.20 11.89 20.17
N PRO A 339 17.89 12.75 21.00
CA PRO A 339 17.58 12.88 22.42
C PRO A 339 16.16 13.40 22.64
N GLY A 340 15.25 12.52 22.96
CA GLY A 340 13.83 12.78 23.18
C GLY A 340 12.93 11.55 23.06
N GLY A 341 13.41 10.46 22.45
CA GLY A 341 12.66 9.23 22.25
C GLY A 341 13.25 8.07 23.07
N SER A 342 12.89 7.95 24.35
CA SER A 342 13.19 6.74 25.14
C SER A 342 12.23 5.61 24.76
N SER A 343 12.64 4.75 23.85
CA SER A 343 12.05 3.41 23.73
C SER A 343 13.12 2.39 24.09
N ALA A 344 13.03 1.85 25.31
CA ALA A 344 13.82 0.69 25.70
C ALA A 344 13.47 -0.50 24.76
N PRO A 345 14.46 -1.26 24.28
CA PRO A 345 14.19 -2.42 23.45
C PRO A 345 13.38 -3.48 24.22
N CYS A 346 12.35 -4.02 23.57
CA CYS A 346 11.58 -5.14 24.12
C CYS A 346 12.50 -6.34 24.37
N PRO A 347 12.47 -6.95 25.56
CA PRO A 347 13.26 -8.14 25.82
C PRO A 347 12.77 -9.31 24.96
N MET A 348 13.71 -9.96 24.27
CA MET A 348 13.45 -11.20 23.52
C MET A 348 12.91 -12.30 24.43
N PRO A 349 11.90 -13.07 23.99
CA PRO A 349 11.46 -14.25 24.74
C PRO A 349 12.62 -15.23 24.88
N GLN A 350 12.93 -15.64 26.13
CA GLN A 350 13.92 -16.66 26.40
C GLN A 350 13.36 -18.03 26.02
N PRO A 351 14.11 -18.90 25.35
CA PRO A 351 13.68 -20.27 25.10
C PRO A 351 13.44 -21.02 26.41
N PRO A 352 12.44 -21.92 26.46
CA PRO A 352 12.16 -22.67 27.67
C PRO A 352 13.38 -23.53 28.06
N THR A 353 13.85 -23.38 29.30
CA THR A 353 14.92 -24.19 29.88
C THR A 353 14.43 -25.63 30.02
N PRO A 354 15.22 -26.65 29.60
CA PRO A 354 14.85 -28.04 29.83
C PRO A 354 14.74 -28.34 31.32
N GLY A 355 13.61 -28.90 31.71
CA GLY A 355 13.31 -29.26 33.10
C GLY A 355 14.34 -30.17 33.71
N ARG A 356 14.99 -29.71 34.78
CA ARG A 356 15.81 -30.52 35.68
C ARG A 356 14.88 -31.09 36.74
N THR A 357 14.64 -32.38 36.69
CA THR A 357 14.00 -33.11 37.77
C THR A 357 14.88 -33.10 39.02
N SER A 358 14.39 -32.60 40.13
CA SER A 358 15.00 -32.76 41.45
C SER A 358 13.95 -33.16 42.48
N PRO A 359 14.33 -33.99 43.49
CA PRO A 359 13.37 -34.57 44.39
C PRO A 359 13.03 -33.69 45.59
N ASN A 360 11.81 -33.93 46.11
CA ASN A 360 11.23 -33.38 47.33
C ASN A 360 12.19 -33.19 48.50
N THR A 361 12.19 -32.03 49.13
CA THR A 361 12.20 -31.88 50.60
C THR A 361 11.55 -30.56 51.03
N ALA A 362 10.86 -30.64 52.15
CA ALA A 362 9.99 -29.59 52.71
C ALA A 362 10.78 -28.51 53.49
N ASN A 363 10.09 -27.39 53.67
CA ASN A 363 10.15 -26.39 54.73
C ASN A 363 10.95 -25.11 54.54
N ALA A 364 10.21 -24.06 54.82
CA ALA A 364 10.48 -22.87 55.62
C ALA A 364 10.47 -21.52 54.91
N ASN A 365 9.51 -20.70 55.38
CA ASN A 365 9.34 -19.24 55.35
C ASN A 365 10.59 -18.40 55.07
N SER A 366 10.46 -17.46 54.12
CA SER A 366 10.95 -16.08 54.31
C SER A 366 10.34 -15.13 53.29
N SER A 367 9.80 -14.03 53.80
CA SER A 367 9.28 -12.86 53.12
C SER A 367 10.37 -12.15 52.32
N THR A 368 10.13 -11.89 51.02
CA THR A 368 10.85 -10.88 50.24
C THR A 368 9.91 -10.15 49.30
N THR A 369 9.98 -8.86 49.40
CA THR A 369 9.22 -7.84 48.72
C THR A 369 9.30 -7.95 47.17
N ASN A 370 8.15 -8.10 46.51
CA ASN A 370 7.99 -8.01 45.07
C ASN A 370 8.03 -6.55 44.65
N SER A 371 9.03 -6.14 43.89
CA SER A 371 8.96 -4.97 43.02
C SER A 371 8.37 -5.39 41.68
N SER A 372 7.09 -5.13 41.50
CA SER A 372 6.41 -5.33 40.22
C SER A 372 6.79 -4.23 39.23
N THR A 373 7.69 -4.52 38.28
CA THR A 373 7.80 -3.77 37.04
C THR A 373 6.66 -4.23 36.13
N GLN A 374 5.67 -3.38 35.94
CA GLN A 374 4.63 -3.61 34.93
C GLN A 374 5.26 -3.62 33.52
N PRO A 375 4.87 -4.55 32.65
CA PRO A 375 5.32 -4.55 31.26
C PRO A 375 4.67 -3.40 30.49
N ASN A 376 5.44 -2.81 29.57
CA ASN A 376 5.01 -1.75 28.68
C ASN A 376 3.83 -2.24 27.80
N PRO A 377 2.67 -1.56 27.77
CA PRO A 377 1.48 -1.99 27.05
C PRO A 377 1.61 -1.98 25.51
N ASN A 378 2.71 -1.52 24.96
CA ASN A 378 2.96 -1.47 23.51
C ASN A 378 3.75 -2.67 22.95
N CYS A 379 4.07 -3.66 23.78
CA CYS A 379 4.71 -4.89 23.35
C CYS A 379 3.66 -6.00 23.30
N TRP A 380 3.31 -6.44 22.09
CA TRP A 380 2.50 -7.64 21.80
C TRP A 380 1.01 -7.58 22.19
N SER A 381 0.18 -6.97 21.35
CA SER A 381 -1.25 -7.32 21.28
C SER A 381 -1.45 -8.39 20.19
N THR A 382 -1.26 -9.66 20.55
CA THR A 382 -1.92 -10.77 19.87
C THR A 382 -3.01 -11.25 20.81
N GLN A 383 -4.25 -11.06 20.42
CA GLN A 383 -5.38 -11.80 20.98
C GLN A 383 -6.05 -12.61 19.87
N PRO A 384 -6.63 -13.78 20.23
CA PRO A 384 -6.95 -14.91 19.36
C PRO A 384 -8.05 -14.68 18.37
#